data_d5e29a3180de86fe895703fc24c4678d
#
_entry.id   d5e29a3180de86fe895703fc24c4678d
#
_cell.length_a   1.000
_cell.length_b   1.000
_cell.length_c   1.000
_cell.angle_alpha   90.00
_cell.angle_beta   90.00
_cell.angle_gamma   90.00
#
_symmetry.space_group_name_H-M   'P 1'
#
loop_
_entity.id
_entity.type
_entity.pdbx_description
1 polymer ?
#
loop_
_entity_poly.entity_id
_entity_poly.type
_entity_poly.pdbx_seq_one_letter_code
_entity_poly.pdbx_strand_id
1 'polypeptide(L)'
;MKKKLLIPLILFLAIVIAFLVQLNRNAQGEDIKALESALVGKPVPSKKLTDLFENKTYGNELFRQGKPILLNVWATWCPTCYAEHQYLNKLAKDGITIVGVDYKDETPKAIKWLKDLGNPYQAVLKDEKGAFGLDLGVYGAPETFIVDGKGIIHYRYAGDVNEKVWTQTLKPIYDELTERAQ
;
A
#
# COMPACT_ATOMS: atom_id res chain seq x y z
N MET A 1 -12.87 -34.22 45.57
CA MET A 1 -11.65 -33.43 45.31
C MET A 1 -11.24 -33.37 43.82
N LYS A 2 -11.64 -34.32 42.96
CA LYS A 2 -11.19 -34.37 41.52
C LYS A 2 -11.82 -33.29 40.61
N LYS A 3 -13.02 -32.76 40.92
CA LYS A 3 -13.72 -31.77 40.09
C LYS A 3 -13.03 -30.38 40.04
N LYS A 4 -12.33 -29.96 41.12
CA LYS A 4 -11.61 -28.69 41.17
C LYS A 4 -10.34 -28.69 40.29
N LEU A 5 -9.78 -29.86 39.99
CA LEU A 5 -8.60 -30.00 39.12
C LEU A 5 -8.95 -29.86 37.62
N LEU A 6 -10.23 -30.07 37.26
CA LEU A 6 -10.72 -29.95 35.89
C LEU A 6 -10.94 -28.48 35.45
N ILE A 7 -11.14 -27.58 36.42
CA ILE A 7 -11.40 -26.14 36.10
C ILE A 7 -10.26 -25.50 35.32
N PRO A 8 -8.97 -25.61 35.74
CA PRO A 8 -7.87 -25.03 34.98
C PRO A 8 -7.70 -25.68 33.60
N LEU A 9 -7.98 -26.99 33.47
CA LEU A 9 -7.92 -27.67 32.18
C LEU A 9 -9.01 -27.14 31.21
N ILE A 10 -10.24 -26.97 31.69
CA ILE A 10 -11.35 -26.43 30.90
C ILE A 10 -11.05 -25.00 30.48
N LEU A 11 -10.51 -24.18 31.37
CA LEU A 11 -10.09 -22.79 31.06
C LEU A 11 -9.01 -22.75 29.98
N PHE A 12 -7.99 -23.60 30.10
CA PHE A 12 -6.92 -23.71 29.12
C PHE A 12 -7.46 -24.12 27.74
N LEU A 13 -8.32 -25.15 27.69
CA LEU A 13 -8.94 -25.58 26.44
C LEU A 13 -9.79 -24.47 25.80
N ALA A 14 -10.54 -23.71 26.61
CA ALA A 14 -11.32 -22.57 26.10
C ALA A 14 -10.42 -21.47 25.48
N ILE A 15 -9.29 -21.17 26.12
CA ILE A 15 -8.31 -20.22 25.59
C ILE A 15 -7.70 -20.72 24.28
N VAL A 16 -7.32 -22.00 24.20
CA VAL A 16 -6.77 -22.62 22.99
C VAL A 16 -7.79 -22.56 21.85
N ILE A 17 -9.06 -22.91 22.13
CA ILE A 17 -10.12 -22.84 21.11
C ILE A 17 -10.32 -21.39 20.63
N ALA A 18 -10.40 -20.43 21.54
CA ALA A 18 -10.52 -19.01 21.18
C ALA A 18 -9.35 -18.53 20.32
N PHE A 19 -8.13 -18.97 20.65
CA PHE A 19 -6.93 -18.64 19.86
C PHE A 19 -6.96 -19.28 18.48
N LEU A 20 -7.37 -20.54 18.37
CA LEU A 20 -7.51 -21.23 17.08
C LEU A 20 -8.60 -20.59 16.20
N VAL A 21 -9.72 -20.17 16.79
CA VAL A 21 -10.76 -19.43 16.07
C VAL A 21 -10.22 -18.10 15.57
N GLN A 22 -9.47 -17.37 16.40
CA GLN A 22 -8.85 -16.10 15.98
C GLN A 22 -7.81 -16.29 14.88
N LEU A 23 -6.97 -17.33 14.96
CA LEU A 23 -6.01 -17.66 13.89
C LEU A 23 -6.72 -17.98 12.57
N ASN A 24 -7.82 -18.73 12.64
CA ASN A 24 -8.60 -19.07 11.44
C ASN A 24 -9.26 -17.82 10.81
N ARG A 25 -9.79 -16.90 11.62
CA ARG A 25 -10.34 -15.62 11.16
C ARG A 25 -9.26 -14.76 10.50
N ASN A 26 -8.08 -14.64 11.11
CA ASN A 26 -6.95 -13.92 10.53
C ASN A 26 -6.48 -14.56 9.21
N ALA A 27 -6.52 -15.89 9.10
CA ALA A 27 -6.17 -16.62 7.87
C ALA A 27 -7.22 -16.43 6.75
N GLN A 28 -8.46 -16.11 7.12
CA GLN A 28 -9.56 -15.84 6.16
C GLN A 28 -9.64 -14.39 5.70
N GLY A 29 -8.69 -13.52 6.10
CA GLY A 29 -8.56 -12.17 5.56
C GLY A 29 -9.33 -11.09 6.31
N GLU A 30 -9.74 -11.32 7.57
CA GLU A 30 -9.98 -10.19 8.48
C GLU A 30 -8.63 -9.50 8.76
N ASP A 31 -8.29 -8.58 7.86
CA ASP A 31 -6.99 -7.91 7.88
C ASP A 31 -7.00 -6.88 9.03
N ILE A 32 -6.46 -7.27 10.18
CA ILE A 32 -6.18 -6.36 11.31
C ILE A 32 -5.21 -5.24 10.85
N LYS A 33 -4.55 -5.43 9.70
CA LYS A 33 -3.68 -4.44 9.06
C LYS A 33 -4.44 -3.39 8.24
N ALA A 34 -5.73 -3.59 7.96
CA ALA A 34 -6.60 -2.58 7.37
C ALA A 34 -6.97 -1.54 8.45
N LEU A 35 -5.98 -0.85 8.98
CA LEU A 35 -6.23 0.41 9.69
C LEU A 35 -6.83 1.35 8.67
N GLU A 36 -8.14 1.59 8.79
CA GLU A 36 -8.84 2.56 7.94
C GLU A 36 -8.03 3.86 7.96
N SER A 37 -7.53 4.25 6.80
CA SER A 37 -6.86 5.53 6.68
C SER A 37 -7.89 6.63 6.93
N ALA A 38 -7.59 7.54 7.84
CA ALA A 38 -8.40 8.75 8.06
C ALA A 38 -8.54 9.61 6.77
N LEU A 39 -7.82 9.25 5.71
CA LEU A 39 -7.83 9.91 4.40
C LEU A 39 -8.71 9.21 3.36
N VAL A 40 -9.31 8.07 3.66
CA VAL A 40 -10.31 7.46 2.76
C VAL A 40 -11.48 8.43 2.58
N GLY A 41 -11.87 8.66 1.33
CA GLY A 41 -12.87 9.68 0.95
C GLY A 41 -12.33 11.10 0.88
N LYS A 42 -11.04 11.35 1.15
CA LYS A 42 -10.41 12.66 1.08
C LYS A 42 -9.43 12.76 -0.09
N PRO A 43 -9.15 13.98 -0.57
CA PRO A 43 -8.13 14.15 -1.60
C PRO A 43 -6.73 13.81 -1.08
N VAL A 44 -5.88 13.35 -1.98
CA VAL A 44 -4.44 13.23 -1.71
C VAL A 44 -3.92 14.57 -1.18
N PRO A 45 -3.14 14.59 -0.09
CA PRO A 45 -2.60 15.81 0.50
C PRO A 45 -1.85 16.66 -0.53
N SER A 46 -2.07 17.98 -0.49
CA SER A 46 -1.44 18.91 -1.43
C SER A 46 0.00 19.18 -1.03
N LYS A 47 0.94 18.70 -1.84
CA LYS A 47 2.35 18.98 -1.67
C LYS A 47 3.06 19.02 -3.03
N LYS A 48 3.99 19.95 -3.18
CA LYS A 48 4.88 19.98 -4.34
C LYS A 48 6.08 19.07 -4.07
N LEU A 49 6.27 18.06 -4.91
CA LEU A 49 7.36 17.09 -4.80
C LEU A 49 8.15 17.05 -6.11
N THR A 50 9.46 16.94 -6.00
CA THR A 50 10.35 16.84 -7.17
C THR A 50 10.41 15.39 -7.63
N ASP A 51 10.41 15.18 -8.93
CA ASP A 51 10.65 13.86 -9.53
C ASP A 51 12.08 13.36 -9.24
N LEU A 52 12.22 12.04 -9.14
CA LEU A 52 13.51 11.40 -8.86
C LEU A 52 14.50 11.52 -10.03
N PHE A 53 14.02 11.48 -11.27
CA PHE A 53 14.83 11.45 -12.48
C PHE A 53 14.91 12.81 -13.19
N GLU A 54 13.87 13.64 -13.02
CA GLU A 54 13.72 14.91 -13.71
C GLU A 54 13.71 16.07 -12.71
N ASN A 55 14.20 17.24 -13.14
CA ASN A 55 14.05 18.48 -12.36
C ASN A 55 12.62 19.04 -12.48
N LYS A 56 11.63 18.16 -12.55
CA LYS A 56 10.22 18.50 -12.63
C LYS A 56 9.58 18.40 -11.27
N THR A 57 8.76 19.36 -10.94
CA THR A 57 7.98 19.36 -9.69
C THR A 57 6.54 19.08 -10.03
N TYR A 58 5.97 18.11 -9.33
CA TYR A 58 4.57 17.75 -9.42
C TYR A 58 3.79 18.28 -8.21
N GLY A 59 2.56 18.71 -8.47
CA GLY A 59 1.54 18.98 -7.46
C GLY A 59 0.39 17.99 -7.57
N ASN A 60 -0.79 18.41 -7.13
CA ASN A 60 -1.98 17.53 -7.12
C ASN A 60 -2.51 17.17 -8.51
N GLU A 61 -2.09 17.86 -9.57
CA GLU A 61 -2.44 17.52 -10.94
C GLU A 61 -2.00 16.11 -11.32
N LEU A 62 -0.91 15.61 -10.74
CA LEU A 62 -0.42 14.25 -10.96
C LEU A 62 -1.44 13.18 -10.52
N PHE A 63 -2.27 13.47 -9.53
CA PHE A 63 -3.28 12.55 -9.00
C PHE A 63 -4.67 12.74 -9.64
N ARG A 64 -4.83 13.72 -10.56
CA ARG A 64 -6.11 14.09 -11.18
C ARG A 64 -6.09 13.86 -12.68
N GLN A 65 -5.80 12.62 -13.07
CA GLN A 65 -5.62 12.26 -14.49
C GLN A 65 -6.90 11.76 -15.17
N GLY A 66 -8.05 11.82 -14.50
CA GLY A 66 -9.32 11.30 -15.04
C GLY A 66 -9.47 9.79 -14.96
N LYS A 67 -8.43 9.07 -14.54
CA LYS A 67 -8.41 7.61 -14.37
C LYS A 67 -7.85 7.25 -13.00
N PRO A 68 -8.24 6.10 -12.41
CA PRO A 68 -7.67 5.66 -11.15
C PRO A 68 -6.19 5.33 -11.31
N ILE A 69 -5.44 5.55 -10.23
CA ILE A 69 -4.02 5.22 -10.12
C ILE A 69 -3.74 4.48 -8.82
N LEU A 70 -2.61 3.77 -8.80
CA LEU A 70 -1.98 3.32 -7.56
C LEU A 70 -0.93 4.35 -7.13
N LEU A 71 -0.99 4.79 -5.88
CA LEU A 71 0.06 5.58 -5.24
C LEU A 71 0.81 4.66 -4.27
N ASN A 72 2.01 4.25 -4.65
CA ASN A 72 2.82 3.28 -3.90
C ASN A 72 3.97 3.98 -3.18
N VAL A 73 4.04 3.80 -1.87
CA VAL A 73 5.12 4.30 -1.00
C VAL A 73 6.13 3.20 -0.81
N TRP A 74 7.37 3.46 -1.19
CA TRP A 74 8.45 2.49 -1.21
C TRP A 74 9.80 3.09 -0.79
N ALA A 75 10.80 2.23 -0.55
CA ALA A 75 12.17 2.66 -0.27
C ALA A 75 13.17 1.53 -0.54
N THR A 76 14.44 1.87 -0.80
CA THR A 76 15.50 0.88 -1.02
C THR A 76 15.90 0.13 0.25
N TRP A 77 15.69 0.71 1.41
CA TRP A 77 15.95 0.08 2.71
C TRP A 77 14.86 -0.91 3.15
N CYS A 78 13.79 -1.06 2.37
CA CYS A 78 12.61 -1.86 2.70
C CYS A 78 12.68 -3.25 2.03
N PRO A 79 12.92 -4.35 2.75
CA PRO A 79 12.96 -5.70 2.16
C PRO A 79 11.63 -6.15 1.54
N THR A 80 10.51 -5.75 2.13
CA THR A 80 9.16 -6.07 1.63
C THR A 80 8.85 -5.34 0.32
N CYS A 81 9.39 -4.13 0.14
CA CYS A 81 9.29 -3.41 -1.14
C CYS A 81 10.04 -4.14 -2.27
N TYR A 82 11.16 -4.81 -1.92
CA TYR A 82 11.85 -5.66 -2.88
C TYR A 82 10.99 -6.85 -3.35
N ALA A 83 10.24 -7.46 -2.42
CA ALA A 83 9.37 -8.59 -2.73
C ALA A 83 8.21 -8.20 -3.68
N GLU A 84 7.60 -7.01 -3.50
CA GLU A 84 6.48 -6.56 -4.36
C GLU A 84 6.93 -6.03 -5.71
N HIS A 85 8.17 -5.57 -5.85
CA HIS A 85 8.64 -4.75 -6.98
C HIS A 85 8.41 -5.42 -8.35
N GLN A 86 8.67 -6.72 -8.48
CA GLN A 86 8.45 -7.45 -9.72
C GLN A 86 6.96 -7.54 -10.08
N TYR A 87 6.09 -7.61 -9.08
CA TYR A 87 4.65 -7.62 -9.31
C TYR A 87 4.14 -6.24 -9.75
N LEU A 88 4.67 -5.15 -9.17
CA LEU A 88 4.38 -3.79 -9.64
C LEU A 88 4.84 -3.57 -11.08
N ASN A 89 6.02 -4.10 -11.47
CA ASN A 89 6.46 -4.09 -12.86
C ASN A 89 5.50 -4.83 -13.81
N LYS A 90 4.91 -5.94 -13.37
CA LYS A 90 3.87 -6.65 -14.13
C LYS A 90 2.62 -5.79 -14.27
N LEU A 91 2.10 -5.22 -13.17
CA LEU A 91 0.91 -4.37 -13.20
C LEU A 91 1.08 -3.16 -14.13
N ALA A 92 2.24 -2.52 -14.11
CA ALA A 92 2.55 -1.41 -15.01
C ALA A 92 2.53 -1.84 -16.49
N LYS A 93 3.07 -3.03 -16.81
CA LYS A 93 3.01 -3.60 -18.17
C LYS A 93 1.58 -3.96 -18.58
N ASP A 94 0.74 -4.34 -17.63
CA ASP A 94 -0.69 -4.63 -17.82
C ASP A 94 -1.54 -3.35 -17.95
N GLY A 95 -0.90 -2.16 -17.94
CA GLY A 95 -1.55 -0.86 -18.16
C GLY A 95 -2.04 -0.16 -16.90
N ILE A 96 -1.73 -0.67 -15.71
CA ILE A 96 -2.05 0.00 -14.45
C ILE A 96 -1.11 1.18 -14.24
N THR A 97 -1.66 2.37 -14.07
CA THR A 97 -0.87 3.56 -13.76
C THR A 97 -0.44 3.56 -12.29
N ILE A 98 0.87 3.62 -12.06
CA ILE A 98 1.44 3.63 -10.71
C ILE A 98 2.31 4.88 -10.55
N VAL A 99 2.10 5.62 -9.46
CA VAL A 99 2.95 6.73 -9.01
C VAL A 99 3.72 6.26 -7.78
N GLY A 100 5.05 6.38 -7.79
CA GLY A 100 5.91 6.01 -6.68
C GLY A 100 6.21 7.20 -5.77
N VAL A 101 6.26 6.94 -4.46
CA VAL A 101 6.81 7.87 -3.46
C VAL A 101 8.04 7.22 -2.85
N ASP A 102 9.21 7.76 -3.16
CA ASP A 102 10.50 7.35 -2.61
C ASP A 102 10.65 7.95 -1.20
N TYR A 103 10.32 7.12 -0.20
CA TYR A 103 10.08 7.55 1.17
C TYR A 103 11.30 7.41 2.06
N LYS A 104 11.79 8.56 2.58
CA LYS A 104 12.95 8.61 3.51
C LYS A 104 14.15 7.83 2.98
N ASP A 105 14.50 8.05 1.73
CA ASP A 105 15.55 7.31 1.04
C ASP A 105 16.60 8.26 0.42
N GLU A 106 17.68 7.68 -0.05
CA GLU A 106 18.77 8.37 -0.71
C GLU A 106 18.58 8.34 -2.24
N THR A 107 18.44 9.48 -2.86
CA THR A 107 18.24 9.63 -4.32
C THR A 107 19.17 8.73 -5.17
N PRO A 108 20.50 8.62 -4.93
CA PRO A 108 21.36 7.75 -5.75
C PRO A 108 21.03 6.27 -5.62
N LYS A 109 20.63 5.80 -4.43
CA LYS A 109 20.22 4.42 -4.18
C LYS A 109 18.91 4.10 -4.88
N ALA A 110 17.93 4.99 -4.76
CA ALA A 110 16.64 4.87 -5.42
C ALA A 110 16.77 4.79 -6.95
N ILE A 111 17.57 5.68 -7.55
CA ILE A 111 17.85 5.66 -9.00
C ILE A 111 18.51 4.34 -9.41
N LYS A 112 19.52 3.87 -8.66
CA LYS A 112 20.19 2.60 -8.95
C LYS A 112 19.22 1.43 -8.87
N TRP A 113 18.39 1.38 -7.83
CA TRP A 113 17.37 0.35 -7.64
C TRP A 113 16.45 0.24 -8.85
N LEU A 114 15.86 1.36 -9.29
CA LEU A 114 14.92 1.36 -10.41
C LEU A 114 15.60 1.05 -11.76
N LYS A 115 16.88 1.37 -11.92
CA LYS A 115 17.66 0.96 -13.11
C LYS A 115 17.93 -0.55 -13.12
N ASP A 116 18.25 -1.13 -11.96
CA ASP A 116 18.61 -2.55 -11.86
C ASP A 116 17.39 -3.48 -11.89
N LEU A 117 16.26 -3.06 -11.31
CA LEU A 117 15.08 -3.91 -11.11
C LEU A 117 13.90 -3.56 -12.02
N GLY A 118 14.02 -2.51 -12.83
CA GLY A 118 12.94 -1.94 -13.63
C GLY A 118 12.18 -0.84 -12.91
N ASN A 119 11.55 0.06 -13.67
CA ASN A 119 10.76 1.17 -13.13
C ASN A 119 9.29 0.99 -13.50
N PRO A 120 8.41 0.62 -12.54
CA PRO A 120 6.97 0.48 -12.77
C PRO A 120 6.22 1.81 -12.72
N TYR A 121 6.87 2.90 -12.34
CA TYR A 121 6.22 4.16 -12.00
C TYR A 121 6.16 5.12 -13.19
N GLN A 122 5.01 5.77 -13.38
CA GLN A 122 4.83 6.89 -14.30
C GLN A 122 5.64 8.13 -13.85
N ALA A 123 5.71 8.34 -12.54
CA ALA A 123 6.51 9.37 -11.89
C ALA A 123 6.97 8.85 -10.53
N VAL A 124 8.14 9.27 -10.08
CA VAL A 124 8.69 8.92 -8.77
C VAL A 124 8.94 10.19 -7.98
N LEU A 125 8.15 10.40 -6.95
CA LEU A 125 8.19 11.59 -6.10
C LEU A 125 9.21 11.40 -4.98
N LYS A 126 10.15 12.33 -4.84
CA LYS A 126 11.13 12.32 -3.72
C LYS A 126 10.49 12.82 -2.44
N ASP A 127 10.47 12.00 -1.42
CA ASP A 127 10.05 12.37 -0.06
C ASP A 127 11.15 12.04 0.95
N GLU A 128 12.34 12.60 0.73
CA GLU A 128 13.56 12.36 1.52
C GLU A 128 13.35 12.56 3.03
N LYS A 129 12.51 13.53 3.41
CA LYS A 129 12.20 13.83 4.82
C LYS A 129 10.97 13.09 5.35
N GLY A 130 10.24 12.39 4.48
CA GLY A 130 9.03 11.67 4.83
C GLY A 130 7.84 12.57 5.18
N ALA A 131 7.89 13.84 4.76
CA ALA A 131 6.86 14.80 5.12
C ALA A 131 5.55 14.58 4.33
N PHE A 132 5.64 14.08 3.10
CA PHE A 132 4.46 13.70 2.33
C PHE A 132 3.86 12.39 2.83
N GLY A 133 4.71 11.41 3.14
CA GLY A 133 4.27 10.16 3.77
C GLY A 133 3.57 10.41 5.11
N LEU A 134 4.05 11.37 5.91
CA LEU A 134 3.38 11.78 7.15
C LEU A 134 2.00 12.37 6.87
N ASP A 135 1.88 13.27 5.88
CA ASP A 135 0.61 13.87 5.47
C ASP A 135 -0.37 12.81 4.93
N LEU A 136 0.13 11.74 4.27
CA LEU A 136 -0.63 10.56 3.84
C LEU A 136 -1.00 9.61 4.99
N GLY A 137 -0.46 9.82 6.19
CA GLY A 137 -0.63 8.91 7.32
C GLY A 137 0.10 7.58 7.15
N VAL A 138 1.21 7.56 6.41
CA VAL A 138 2.07 6.39 6.19
C VAL A 138 2.79 6.03 7.49
N TYR A 139 2.73 4.76 7.87
CA TYR A 139 3.47 4.23 9.03
C TYR A 139 4.81 3.62 8.64
N GLY A 140 4.94 3.19 7.39
CA GLY A 140 6.14 2.52 6.86
C GLY A 140 6.03 2.26 5.37
N ALA A 141 6.97 1.46 4.83
CA ALA A 141 6.94 0.98 3.47
C ALA A 141 6.91 -0.57 3.47
N PRO A 142 6.21 -1.21 2.52
CA PRO A 142 5.42 -0.59 1.47
C PRO A 142 3.97 -0.28 1.92
N GLU A 143 3.41 0.77 1.36
CA GLU A 143 1.98 1.07 1.43
C GLU A 143 1.47 1.50 0.07
N THR A 144 0.28 1.03 -0.31
CA THR A 144 -0.33 1.35 -1.59
C THR A 144 -1.73 1.93 -1.40
N PHE A 145 -1.96 3.07 -2.02
CA PHE A 145 -3.27 3.73 -2.03
C PHE A 145 -3.91 3.61 -3.41
N ILE A 146 -5.23 3.37 -3.45
CA ILE A 146 -6.02 3.50 -4.67
C ILE A 146 -6.63 4.90 -4.67
N VAL A 147 -6.30 5.66 -5.70
CA VAL A 147 -6.73 7.05 -5.88
C VAL A 147 -7.53 7.13 -7.16
N ASP A 148 -8.72 7.76 -7.13
CA ASP A 148 -9.55 7.93 -8.32
C ASP A 148 -9.04 9.03 -9.26
N GLY A 149 -9.70 9.16 -10.42
CA GLY A 149 -9.33 10.16 -11.43
C GLY A 149 -9.52 11.63 -11.00
N LYS A 150 -10.14 11.87 -9.84
CA LYS A 150 -10.31 13.20 -9.22
C LYS A 150 -9.29 13.45 -8.10
N GLY A 151 -8.45 12.47 -7.79
CA GLY A 151 -7.44 12.55 -6.75
C GLY A 151 -7.96 12.23 -5.35
N ILE A 152 -9.07 11.51 -5.23
CA ILE A 152 -9.64 11.06 -3.95
C ILE A 152 -9.11 9.67 -3.61
N ILE A 153 -8.67 9.47 -2.38
CA ILE A 153 -8.22 8.17 -1.86
C ILE A 153 -9.44 7.32 -1.55
N HIS A 154 -9.50 6.12 -2.15
CA HIS A 154 -10.59 5.16 -1.90
C HIS A 154 -10.17 3.99 -1.03
N TYR A 155 -8.90 3.62 -1.06
CA TYR A 155 -8.40 2.50 -0.28
C TYR A 155 -6.92 2.69 0.09
N ARG A 156 -6.49 2.09 1.20
CA ARG A 156 -5.10 1.99 1.63
C ARG A 156 -4.80 0.55 2.00
N TYR A 157 -3.71 0.04 1.46
CA TYR A 157 -3.17 -1.27 1.80
C TYR A 157 -1.76 -1.10 2.37
N ALA A 158 -1.51 -1.66 3.57
CA ALA A 158 -0.19 -1.67 4.21
C ALA A 158 0.41 -3.07 4.10
N GLY A 159 1.40 -3.24 3.26
CA GLY A 159 2.09 -4.49 2.96
C GLY A 159 2.41 -4.63 1.47
N ASP A 160 3.02 -5.77 1.09
CA ASP A 160 3.42 -6.05 -0.28
C ASP A 160 2.22 -6.33 -1.19
N VAL A 161 2.22 -5.68 -2.34
CA VAL A 161 1.27 -5.97 -3.42
C VAL A 161 1.77 -7.19 -4.20
N ASN A 162 1.06 -8.30 -4.04
CA ASN A 162 1.28 -9.54 -4.76
C ASN A 162 0.01 -9.96 -5.52
N GLU A 163 0.06 -11.07 -6.26
CA GLU A 163 -1.06 -11.53 -7.07
C GLU A 163 -2.34 -11.75 -6.26
N LYS A 164 -2.22 -12.32 -5.06
CA LYS A 164 -3.37 -12.56 -4.18
C LYS A 164 -3.99 -11.24 -3.72
N VAL A 165 -3.18 -10.32 -3.20
CA VAL A 165 -3.63 -9.00 -2.74
C VAL A 165 -4.26 -8.21 -3.87
N TRP A 166 -3.60 -8.20 -5.03
CA TRP A 166 -4.15 -7.53 -6.21
C TRP A 166 -5.51 -8.09 -6.60
N THR A 167 -5.59 -9.40 -6.86
CA THR A 167 -6.81 -10.01 -7.41
C THR A 167 -7.98 -10.02 -6.42
N GLN A 168 -7.72 -10.20 -5.13
CA GLN A 168 -8.76 -10.34 -4.12
C GLN A 168 -9.16 -9.03 -3.46
N THR A 169 -8.28 -8.03 -3.43
CA THR A 169 -8.51 -6.81 -2.65
C THR A 169 -8.45 -5.55 -3.51
N LEU A 170 -7.35 -5.32 -4.23
CA LEU A 170 -7.12 -4.03 -4.90
C LEU A 170 -7.84 -3.93 -6.24
N LYS A 171 -7.77 -4.98 -7.06
CA LYS A 171 -8.34 -4.99 -8.40
C LYS A 171 -9.85 -4.73 -8.44
N PRO A 172 -10.69 -5.33 -7.59
CA PRO A 172 -12.13 -5.03 -7.59
C PRO A 172 -12.44 -3.56 -7.38
N ILE A 173 -11.72 -2.90 -6.46
CA ILE A 173 -11.89 -1.46 -6.17
C ILE A 173 -11.38 -0.62 -7.36
N TYR A 174 -10.22 -0.99 -7.91
CA TYR A 174 -9.62 -0.29 -9.05
C TYR A 174 -10.52 -0.34 -10.30
N ASP A 175 -11.08 -1.52 -10.60
CA ASP A 175 -11.97 -1.74 -11.74
C ASP A 175 -13.27 -0.93 -11.58
N GLU A 176 -13.90 -0.94 -10.40
CA GLU A 176 -15.08 -0.15 -10.10
C GLU A 176 -14.85 1.35 -10.35
N LEU A 177 -13.71 1.86 -9.91
CA LEU A 177 -13.34 3.27 -10.14
C LEU A 177 -13.05 3.57 -11.61
N THR A 178 -12.53 2.59 -12.35
CA THR A 178 -12.28 2.72 -13.80
C THR A 178 -13.60 2.80 -14.56
N GLU A 179 -14.59 1.97 -14.23
CA GLU A 179 -15.92 2.00 -14.84
C GLU A 179 -16.67 3.32 -14.56
N ARG A 180 -16.51 3.87 -13.36
CA ARG A 180 -17.11 5.18 -12.99
C ARG A 180 -16.46 6.38 -13.68
N ALA A 181 -15.26 6.21 -14.22
CA ALA A 181 -14.50 7.28 -14.88
C ALA A 181 -14.79 7.37 -16.39
N GLN A 182 -15.49 6.39 -16.97
CA GLN A 182 -15.96 6.37 -18.37
C GLN A 182 -17.30 7.07 -18.50
#